data_48b1b99b38988ff0043a4fd393c4cfeb
#
_entry.id   48b1b99b38988ff0043a4fd393c4cfeb
#
_cell.length_a   1.000
_cell.length_b   1.000
_cell.length_c   1.000
_cell.angle_alpha   90.00
_cell.angle_beta   90.00
_cell.angle_gamma   90.00
#
_symmetry.space_group_name_H-M   'P 1'
#
loop_
_entity.id
_entity.type
_entity.pdbx_description
1 polymer ?
#
loop_
_entity_poly.entity_id
_entity_poly.type
_entity_poly.pdbx_seq_one_letter_code
_entity_poly.pdbx_strand_id
1 'polypeptide(L)'
;MSYHTWTVDGYGICTNDIETTKERVEKLLQLAPKFNDIIHTWFKESGIENPELDDYLEYDEDWNSGVAYLLQKVIEEVENVRLDIAEDFDSYYYLMICPSYAWTTLTKEEKQLDTEEKVNDLFRKYVEILTDNDVTIEYQSVENGG
;
A
#
# COMPACT_ATOMS: atom_id res chain seq x y z
N MET A 1 -31.80 -14.86 2.80
CA MET A 1 -30.79 -13.80 2.68
C MET A 1 -29.65 -14.29 1.79
N SER A 2 -29.33 -13.54 0.76
CA SER A 2 -28.21 -13.92 -0.10
C SER A 2 -26.92 -13.36 0.49
N TYR A 3 -25.89 -14.18 0.51
CA TYR A 3 -24.56 -13.83 0.95
C TYR A 3 -23.63 -13.78 -0.27
N HIS A 4 -23.00 -12.64 -0.46
CA HIS A 4 -22.10 -12.46 -1.58
C HIS A 4 -20.67 -12.41 -1.10
N THR A 5 -19.81 -13.19 -1.75
CA THR A 5 -18.37 -13.09 -1.55
C THR A 5 -17.71 -12.64 -2.85
N TRP A 6 -16.57 -11.98 -2.70
CA TRP A 6 -15.74 -11.63 -3.84
C TRP A 6 -14.30 -11.91 -3.51
N THR A 7 -13.52 -12.20 -4.54
CA THR A 7 -12.11 -12.49 -4.42
C THR A 7 -11.31 -11.50 -5.24
N VAL A 8 -10.26 -10.95 -4.63
CA VAL A 8 -9.30 -10.10 -5.33
C VAL A 8 -7.98 -10.86 -5.39
N ASP A 9 -7.51 -11.07 -6.60
CA ASP A 9 -6.27 -11.82 -6.85
C ASP A 9 -5.19 -10.88 -7.38
N GLY A 10 -3.98 -11.05 -6.89
CA GLY A 10 -2.86 -10.27 -7.38
C GLY A 10 -1.57 -10.65 -6.69
N TYR A 11 -0.47 -10.21 -7.26
CA TYR A 11 0.85 -10.42 -6.68
C TYR A 11 1.18 -9.26 -5.75
N GLY A 12 1.52 -9.58 -4.50
CA GLY A 12 1.76 -8.53 -3.51
C GLY A 12 2.09 -9.04 -2.12
N ILE A 13 1.76 -8.22 -1.13
CA ILE A 13 2.16 -8.45 0.27
C ILE A 13 0.99 -8.28 1.22
N CYS A 14 1.05 -9.00 2.35
CA CYS A 14 0.23 -8.71 3.51
C CYS A 14 0.97 -7.67 4.36
N THR A 15 0.34 -6.53 4.61
CA THR A 15 1.00 -5.43 5.31
C THR A 15 0.89 -5.51 6.83
N ASN A 16 0.07 -6.41 7.36
CA ASN A 16 -0.11 -6.54 8.81
C ASN A 16 1.14 -6.99 9.55
N ASP A 17 2.06 -7.66 8.85
CA ASP A 17 3.31 -8.14 9.43
C ASP A 17 4.43 -7.09 9.42
N ILE A 18 4.16 -5.90 8.88
CA ILE A 18 5.15 -4.83 8.81
C ILE A 18 5.14 -4.03 10.10
N GLU A 19 6.20 -4.20 10.89
CA GLU A 19 6.45 -3.37 12.07
C GLU A 19 7.41 -2.26 11.67
N THR A 20 7.04 -1.01 11.94
CA THR A 20 7.81 0.14 11.51
C THR A 20 7.91 1.20 12.62
N THR A 21 8.61 2.28 12.34
CA THR A 21 8.78 3.42 13.24
C THR A 21 8.42 4.71 12.52
N LYS A 22 8.20 5.76 13.30
CA LYS A 22 7.92 7.10 12.78
C LYS A 22 9.02 7.56 11.81
N GLU A 23 10.27 7.37 12.19
CA GLU A 23 11.43 7.79 11.40
C GLU A 23 11.49 7.08 10.06
N ARG A 24 11.14 5.80 10.03
CA ARG A 24 11.10 5.02 8.78
C ARG A 24 9.95 5.45 7.88
N VAL A 25 8.79 5.74 8.47
CA VAL A 25 7.65 6.27 7.71
C VAL A 25 7.99 7.62 7.10
N GLU A 26 8.61 8.51 7.86
CA GLU A 26 9.03 9.82 7.35
C GLU A 26 10.02 9.67 6.18
N LYS A 27 10.93 8.70 6.28
CA LYS A 27 11.89 8.39 5.22
C LYS A 27 11.19 7.92 3.94
N LEU A 28 10.18 7.06 4.09
CA LEU A 28 9.37 6.59 2.97
C LEU A 28 8.66 7.76 2.30
N LEU A 29 8.02 8.62 3.07
CA LEU A 29 7.25 9.76 2.55
C LEU A 29 8.13 10.79 1.82
N GLN A 30 9.40 10.90 2.17
CA GLN A 30 10.32 11.79 1.47
C GLN A 30 10.54 11.40 0.00
N LEU A 31 10.28 10.15 -0.37
CA LEU A 31 10.36 9.70 -1.75
C LEU A 31 9.20 10.20 -2.61
N ALA A 32 8.10 10.58 -1.98
CA ALA A 32 6.87 11.02 -2.65
C ALA A 32 6.49 12.43 -2.16
N PRO A 33 7.14 13.49 -2.67
CA PRO A 33 6.96 14.83 -2.14
C PRO A 33 5.53 15.35 -2.23
N LYS A 34 4.77 14.98 -3.25
CA LYS A 34 3.37 15.41 -3.37
C LYS A 34 2.50 14.82 -2.27
N PHE A 35 2.62 13.52 -2.07
CA PHE A 35 1.87 12.83 -1.02
C PHE A 35 2.31 13.29 0.37
N ASN A 36 3.62 13.46 0.56
CA ASN A 36 4.17 13.98 1.81
C ASN A 36 3.59 15.35 2.16
N ASP A 37 3.50 16.25 1.18
CA ASP A 37 2.91 17.57 1.38
C ASP A 37 1.43 17.50 1.75
N ILE A 38 0.68 16.59 1.12
CA ILE A 38 -0.75 16.37 1.42
C ILE A 38 -0.92 15.94 2.88
N ILE A 39 -0.14 14.97 3.34
CA ILE A 39 -0.21 14.48 4.73
C ILE A 39 0.14 15.58 5.71
N HIS A 40 1.20 16.34 5.47
CA HIS A 40 1.63 17.40 6.39
C HIS A 40 0.65 18.56 6.41
N THR A 41 0.02 18.88 5.28
CA THR A 41 -1.06 19.88 5.23
C THR A 41 -2.24 19.42 6.08
N TRP A 42 -2.61 18.16 5.99
CA TRP A 42 -3.68 17.58 6.81
C TRP A 42 -3.35 17.65 8.30
N PHE A 43 -2.12 17.32 8.69
CA PHE A 43 -1.69 17.44 10.08
C PHE A 43 -1.82 18.86 10.59
N LYS A 44 -1.38 19.81 9.79
CA LYS A 44 -1.46 21.24 10.13
C LYS A 44 -2.91 21.69 10.32
N GLU A 45 -3.78 21.32 9.41
CA GLU A 45 -5.21 21.64 9.47
C GLU A 45 -5.90 20.98 10.65
N SER A 46 -5.43 19.82 11.07
CA SER A 46 -5.96 19.06 12.21
C SER A 46 -5.33 19.46 13.55
N GLY A 47 -4.39 20.42 13.54
CA GLY A 47 -3.75 20.88 14.76
C GLY A 47 -2.68 19.93 15.32
N ILE A 48 -2.18 19.02 14.50
CA ILE A 48 -1.13 18.06 14.89
C ILE A 48 0.22 18.68 14.57
N GLU A 49 0.94 19.15 15.59
CA GLU A 49 2.23 19.82 15.42
C GLU A 49 3.38 18.82 15.33
N ASN A 50 3.34 17.78 16.14
CA ASN A 50 4.38 16.74 16.23
C ASN A 50 3.74 15.37 16.03
N PRO A 51 3.49 14.96 14.77
CA PRO A 51 2.82 13.70 14.52
C PRO A 51 3.66 12.52 15.02
N GLU A 52 2.96 11.57 15.63
CA GLU A 52 3.53 10.29 16.04
C GLU A 52 3.26 9.23 14.98
N LEU A 53 3.80 8.02 15.17
CA LEU A 53 3.59 6.92 14.21
C LEU A 53 2.11 6.68 13.93
N ASP A 54 1.29 6.63 15.00
CA ASP A 54 -0.15 6.37 14.86
C ASP A 54 -0.85 7.43 14.01
N ASP A 55 -0.42 8.68 14.08
CA ASP A 55 -0.99 9.76 13.26
C ASP A 55 -0.80 9.48 11.77
N TYR A 56 0.37 8.98 11.39
CA TYR A 56 0.64 8.59 10.00
C TYR A 56 -0.18 7.36 9.58
N LEU A 57 -0.30 6.38 10.47
CA LEU A 57 -1.01 5.13 10.16
C LEU A 57 -2.53 5.32 10.12
N GLU A 58 -3.06 6.30 10.83
CA GLU A 58 -4.49 6.62 10.88
C GLU A 58 -4.93 7.66 9.84
N TYR A 59 -4.00 8.11 8.99
CA TYR A 59 -4.31 9.13 8.00
C TYR A 59 -5.36 8.68 6.98
N ASP A 60 -5.45 7.40 6.69
CA ASP A 60 -6.45 6.85 5.78
C ASP A 60 -7.82 6.85 6.44
N GLU A 61 -8.61 7.90 6.18
CA GLU A 61 -9.92 8.09 6.80
C GLU A 61 -10.96 7.05 6.39
N ASP A 62 -10.85 6.52 5.16
CA ASP A 62 -11.87 5.63 4.59
C ASP A 62 -11.74 4.19 5.09
N TRP A 63 -10.52 3.68 5.17
CA TRP A 63 -10.28 2.25 5.39
C TRP A 63 -9.40 1.95 6.60
N ASN A 64 -8.65 2.94 7.06
CA ASN A 64 -7.68 2.79 8.14
C ASN A 64 -6.74 1.60 7.90
N SER A 65 -6.26 1.49 6.68
CA SER A 65 -5.39 0.39 6.25
C SER A 65 -3.92 0.60 6.61
N GLY A 66 -3.61 1.72 7.25
CA GLY A 66 -2.29 1.99 7.82
C GLY A 66 -1.15 1.95 6.81
N VAL A 67 -0.21 1.04 7.04
CA VAL A 67 0.98 0.90 6.19
C VAL A 67 0.63 0.62 4.73
N ALA A 68 -0.43 -0.14 4.47
CA ALA A 68 -0.85 -0.44 3.10
C ALA A 68 -1.15 0.83 2.31
N TYR A 69 -1.87 1.76 2.92
CA TYR A 69 -2.22 3.03 2.28
C TYR A 69 -0.98 3.89 2.01
N LEU A 70 -0.08 3.98 2.97
CA LEU A 70 1.15 4.76 2.81
C LEU A 70 2.02 4.20 1.67
N LEU A 71 2.20 2.89 1.65
CA LEU A 71 2.95 2.22 0.58
C LEU A 71 2.29 2.41 -0.77
N GLN A 72 0.96 2.24 -0.85
CA GLN A 72 0.22 2.43 -2.09
C GLN A 72 0.47 3.81 -2.68
N LYS A 73 0.29 4.85 -1.89
CA LYS A 73 0.42 6.23 -2.37
C LYS A 73 1.84 6.59 -2.77
N VAL A 74 2.82 6.14 -2.00
CA VAL A 74 4.23 6.41 -2.32
C VAL A 74 4.64 5.67 -3.61
N ILE A 75 4.34 4.39 -3.70
CA ILE A 75 4.71 3.60 -4.88
C ILE A 75 4.02 4.12 -6.14
N GLU A 76 2.72 4.46 -6.04
CA GLU A 76 1.98 5.02 -7.17
C GLU A 76 2.58 6.33 -7.66
N GLU A 77 2.99 7.20 -6.75
CA GLU A 77 3.60 8.48 -7.12
C GLU A 77 4.99 8.30 -7.76
N VAL A 78 5.83 7.46 -7.17
CA VAL A 78 7.22 7.29 -7.61
C VAL A 78 7.33 6.44 -8.87
N GLU A 79 6.57 5.36 -8.93
CA GLU A 79 6.74 4.33 -9.97
C GLU A 79 5.73 4.45 -11.11
N ASN A 80 4.69 5.27 -10.95
CA ASN A 80 3.59 5.40 -11.91
C ASN A 80 2.92 4.07 -12.24
N VAL A 81 2.67 3.29 -11.19
CA VAL A 81 1.94 2.01 -11.26
C VAL A 81 0.74 2.08 -10.32
N ARG A 82 -0.31 1.34 -10.64
CA ARG A 82 -1.51 1.29 -9.81
C ARG A 82 -1.49 0.05 -8.90
N LEU A 83 -1.85 0.28 -7.65
CA LEU A 83 -1.91 -0.78 -6.65
C LEU A 83 -3.31 -0.81 -6.03
N ASP A 84 -3.76 -2.00 -5.67
CA ASP A 84 -5.01 -2.19 -4.93
C ASP A 84 -4.72 -2.61 -3.50
N ILE A 85 -5.59 -2.17 -2.59
CA ILE A 85 -5.61 -2.65 -1.21
C ILE A 85 -6.84 -3.51 -1.05
N ALA A 86 -6.66 -4.75 -0.59
CA ALA A 86 -7.76 -5.66 -0.29
C ALA A 86 -7.72 -6.03 1.19
N GLU A 87 -8.91 -6.15 1.79
CA GLU A 87 -9.08 -6.58 3.17
C GLU A 87 -9.78 -7.92 3.18
N ASP A 88 -9.26 -8.88 3.97
CA ASP A 88 -9.91 -10.18 4.13
C ASP A 88 -10.92 -10.19 5.28
N PHE A 89 -11.56 -11.33 5.55
CA PHE A 89 -12.55 -11.46 6.64
C PHE A 89 -11.97 -11.24 8.04
N ASP A 90 -10.65 -11.41 8.19
CA ASP A 90 -9.96 -11.26 9.48
C ASP A 90 -9.35 -9.87 9.65
N SER A 91 -9.69 -8.93 8.77
CA SER A 91 -9.20 -7.55 8.77
C SER A 91 -7.69 -7.43 8.49
N TYR A 92 -7.13 -8.36 7.75
CA TYR A 92 -5.79 -8.24 7.21
C TYR A 92 -5.82 -7.48 5.89
N TYR A 93 -4.87 -6.58 5.71
CA TYR A 93 -4.76 -5.74 4.53
C TYR A 93 -3.65 -6.22 3.62
N TYR A 94 -3.98 -6.33 2.34
CA TYR A 94 -3.06 -6.81 1.31
C TYR A 94 -2.87 -5.71 0.28
N LEU A 95 -1.61 -5.42 -0.04
CA LEU A 95 -1.25 -4.48 -1.09
C LEU A 95 -0.80 -5.28 -2.30
N MET A 96 -1.45 -5.05 -3.44
CA MET A 96 -1.27 -5.89 -4.63
C MET A 96 -1.13 -5.04 -5.89
N ILE A 97 -0.44 -5.60 -6.88
CA ILE A 97 -0.46 -5.05 -8.23
C ILE A 97 -1.89 -5.08 -8.74
N CYS A 98 -2.36 -3.94 -9.23
CA CYS A 98 -3.72 -3.80 -9.72
C CYS A 98 -3.98 -4.77 -10.88
N PRO A 99 -5.06 -5.57 -10.82
CA PRO A 99 -5.36 -6.49 -11.90
C PRO A 99 -5.56 -5.79 -13.23
N SER A 100 -5.05 -6.39 -14.29
CA SER A 100 -5.24 -5.88 -15.64
C SER A 100 -6.59 -6.34 -16.18
N TYR A 101 -7.48 -5.40 -16.41
CA TYR A 101 -8.77 -5.68 -17.04
C TYR A 101 -8.68 -5.33 -18.54
N ALA A 102 -9.56 -5.96 -19.32
CA ALA A 102 -9.56 -5.78 -20.77
C ALA A 102 -9.76 -4.31 -21.22
N TRP A 103 -10.44 -3.52 -20.38
CA TRP A 103 -10.70 -2.11 -20.68
C TRP A 103 -9.66 -1.16 -20.07
N THR A 104 -8.68 -1.70 -19.36
CA THR A 104 -7.68 -0.89 -18.67
C THR A 104 -6.44 -0.72 -19.55
N THR A 105 -6.04 0.52 -19.76
CA THR A 105 -4.79 0.83 -20.44
C THR A 105 -3.66 0.86 -19.42
N LEU A 106 -2.67 0.01 -19.60
CA LEU A 106 -1.50 -0.04 -18.73
C LEU A 106 -0.55 1.12 -19.02
N THR A 107 0.05 1.68 -17.97
CA THR A 107 1.14 2.63 -18.12
C THR A 107 2.38 1.92 -18.67
N LYS A 108 3.35 2.70 -19.14
CA LYS A 108 4.64 2.14 -19.59
C LYS A 108 5.32 1.35 -18.49
N GLU A 109 5.28 1.88 -17.28
CA GLU A 109 5.88 1.28 -16.08
C GLU A 109 5.17 0.00 -15.68
N GLU A 110 3.83 -0.01 -15.76
CA GLU A 110 3.04 -1.22 -15.47
C GLU A 110 3.34 -2.34 -16.46
N LYS A 111 3.57 -2.02 -17.73
CA LYS A 111 3.93 -3.01 -18.75
C LYS A 111 5.30 -3.63 -18.50
N GLN A 112 6.19 -2.93 -17.81
CA GLN A 112 7.51 -3.43 -17.47
C GLN A 112 7.50 -4.44 -16.31
N LEU A 113 6.42 -4.49 -15.53
CA LEU A 113 6.25 -5.43 -14.41
C LEU A 113 5.69 -6.77 -14.93
N ASP A 114 6.43 -7.41 -15.83
CA ASP A 114 5.98 -8.60 -16.54
C ASP A 114 6.50 -9.92 -15.97
N THR A 115 7.28 -9.87 -14.88
CA THR A 115 7.78 -11.05 -14.18
C THR A 115 7.60 -10.90 -12.67
N GLU A 116 7.53 -12.06 -11.98
CA GLU A 116 7.47 -12.07 -10.51
C GLU A 116 8.69 -11.42 -9.88
N GLU A 117 9.87 -11.61 -10.48
CA GLU A 117 11.12 -11.03 -10.00
C GLU A 117 11.05 -9.49 -10.01
N LYS A 118 10.54 -8.90 -11.09
CA LYS A 118 10.39 -7.45 -11.17
C LYS A 118 9.40 -6.90 -10.18
N VAL A 119 8.30 -7.60 -9.95
CA VAL A 119 7.31 -7.22 -8.93
C VAL A 119 7.89 -7.34 -7.53
N ASN A 120 8.63 -8.43 -7.26
CA ASN A 120 9.35 -8.60 -6.01
C ASN A 120 10.30 -7.45 -5.72
N ASP A 121 11.09 -7.07 -6.71
CA ASP A 121 12.06 -5.99 -6.59
C ASP A 121 11.36 -4.66 -6.30
N LEU A 122 10.23 -4.40 -6.94
CA LEU A 122 9.44 -3.21 -6.70
C LEU A 122 8.99 -3.13 -5.23
N PHE A 123 8.31 -4.16 -4.73
CA PHE A 123 7.82 -4.16 -3.36
C PHE A 123 8.96 -4.13 -2.34
N ARG A 124 10.01 -4.93 -2.56
CA ARG A 124 11.12 -5.02 -1.63
C ARG A 124 11.83 -3.67 -1.44
N LYS A 125 11.99 -2.93 -2.51
CA LYS A 125 12.62 -1.60 -2.48
C LYS A 125 11.96 -0.67 -1.45
N TYR A 126 10.63 -0.72 -1.35
CA TYR A 126 9.88 0.15 -0.44
C TYR A 126 9.66 -0.47 0.94
N VAL A 127 9.44 -1.77 1.00
CA VAL A 127 9.26 -2.47 2.27
C VAL A 127 10.52 -2.39 3.13
N GLU A 128 11.70 -2.49 2.53
CA GLU A 128 12.98 -2.40 3.24
C GLU A 128 13.20 -1.04 3.91
N ILE A 129 12.56 0.01 3.42
CA ILE A 129 12.60 1.32 4.06
C ILE A 129 11.84 1.30 5.39
N LEU A 130 10.75 0.54 5.44
CA LEU A 130 9.86 0.50 6.61
C LEU A 130 10.28 -0.51 7.66
N THR A 131 10.88 -1.63 7.28
CA THR A 131 11.16 -2.71 8.23
C THR A 131 12.39 -3.51 7.83
N ASP A 132 13.06 -4.09 8.83
CA ASP A 132 14.14 -5.05 8.62
C ASP A 132 13.63 -6.49 8.57
N ASN A 133 12.35 -6.70 8.91
CA ASN A 133 11.77 -8.04 8.91
C ASN A 133 11.54 -8.52 7.47
N ASP A 134 11.64 -9.83 7.28
CA ASP A 134 11.29 -10.44 6.01
C ASP A 134 9.77 -10.39 5.81
N VAL A 135 9.35 -9.83 4.68
CA VAL A 135 7.95 -9.79 4.29
C VAL A 135 7.81 -10.64 3.03
N THR A 136 6.92 -11.60 3.08
CA THR A 136 6.67 -12.49 1.95
C THR A 136 5.95 -11.75 0.84
N ILE A 137 6.52 -11.79 -0.36
CA ILE A 137 5.94 -11.21 -1.56
C ILE A 137 5.54 -12.38 -2.45
N GLU A 138 4.22 -12.58 -2.63
CA GLU A 138 3.71 -13.74 -3.34
C GLU A 138 2.35 -13.43 -3.98
N TYR A 139 1.85 -14.36 -4.76
CA TYR A 139 0.50 -14.28 -5.30
C TYR A 139 -0.51 -14.40 -4.14
N GLN A 140 -1.39 -13.43 -4.05
CA GLN A 140 -2.42 -13.36 -3.02
C GLN A 140 -3.79 -13.58 -3.64
N SER A 141 -4.62 -14.33 -2.94
CA SER A 141 -6.03 -14.48 -3.27
C SER A 141 -6.81 -14.07 -2.01
N VAL A 142 -7.44 -12.91 -2.05
CA VAL A 142 -8.06 -12.29 -0.88
C VAL A 142 -9.57 -12.34 -1.03
N GLU A 143 -10.23 -13.01 -0.10
CA GLU A 143 -11.67 -13.16 -0.10
C GLU A 143 -12.29 -12.28 0.99
N ASN A 144 -13.39 -11.62 0.63
CA ASN A 144 -14.21 -10.86 1.56
C ASN A 144 -15.68 -10.98 1.14
N GLY A 145 -16.57 -10.44 1.96
CA GLY A 145 -18.00 -10.52 1.66
C GLY A 145 -18.86 -9.76 2.64
N GLY A 146 -20.12 -9.66 2.28
CA GLY A 146 -21.10 -8.97 3.12
C GLY A 146 -22.51 -9.09 2.61
#